data_7acdea39b900f6a357cba09a719f3713
#
_entry.id   7acdea39b900f6a357cba09a719f3713
#
_cell.length_a   1.000
_cell.length_b   1.000
_cell.length_c   1.000
_cell.angle_alpha   90.00
_cell.angle_beta   90.00
_cell.angle_gamma   90.00
#
_symmetry.space_group_name_H-M   'P 1'
#
loop_
_entity.id
_entity.type
_entity.pdbx_description
1 polymer ?
#
loop_
_entity_poly.entity_id
_entity_poly.type
_entity_poly.pdbx_seq_one_letter_code
_entity_poly.pdbx_strand_id
1 'polypeptide(L)'
;TKDKADSFNVQPYCIKLFRQRWYMVARGTTPKYFKMGPLIYSLDRIAEIHTTDTTFEMPEEWSASDYFDGCFGIIVGHDCDILNIKLKATAQQADYIRDLPLHESQVELERNDDYSIFGYRLRATYDFIQEILHNRENVEVLEPKSLRKQIKAVISEMKEKYKQ
;
A
#
# COMPACT_ATOMS: atom_id res chain seq x y z
N THR A 1 -20.56 7.47 -17.54
CA THR A 1 -19.79 7.57 -18.79
C THR A 1 -18.49 6.79 -18.65
N LYS A 2 -18.57 5.46 -18.87
CA LYS A 2 -17.47 4.51 -18.58
C LYS A 2 -16.78 3.93 -19.81
N ASP A 3 -17.01 4.45 -21.02
CA ASP A 3 -16.75 3.68 -22.25
C ASP A 3 -15.85 4.36 -23.29
N LYS A 4 -14.88 5.19 -22.86
CA LYS A 4 -13.77 5.54 -23.72
C LYS A 4 -12.47 5.04 -23.10
N ALA A 5 -11.90 3.98 -23.68
CA ALA A 5 -10.52 3.61 -23.41
C ALA A 5 -9.61 4.71 -23.96
N ASP A 6 -8.81 5.33 -23.11
CA ASP A 6 -7.78 6.27 -23.55
C ASP A 6 -6.55 5.46 -23.97
N SER A 7 -6.00 5.80 -25.14
CA SER A 7 -4.74 5.23 -25.63
C SER A 7 -3.61 6.23 -25.44
N PHE A 8 -2.50 5.80 -24.86
CA PHE A 8 -1.32 6.63 -24.62
C PHE A 8 -0.05 5.80 -24.51
N ASN A 9 1.08 6.40 -24.81
CA ASN A 9 2.38 5.74 -24.72
C ASN A 9 2.99 5.92 -23.33
N VAL A 10 3.61 4.87 -22.81
CA VAL A 10 4.30 4.87 -21.52
C VAL A 10 5.68 4.24 -21.63
N GLN A 11 6.56 4.62 -20.72
CA GLN A 11 7.85 3.98 -20.46
C GLN A 11 7.69 3.08 -19.23
N PRO A 12 7.64 1.75 -19.40
CA PRO A 12 7.44 0.82 -18.28
C PRO A 12 8.73 0.72 -17.46
N TYR A 13 8.62 0.89 -16.13
CA TYR A 13 9.76 0.87 -15.20
C TYR A 13 9.86 -0.47 -14.46
N CYS A 14 8.78 -0.91 -13.83
CA CYS A 14 8.72 -2.21 -13.17
C CYS A 14 7.30 -2.74 -13.07
N ILE A 15 7.19 -4.00 -12.67
CA ILE A 15 5.91 -4.62 -12.29
C ILE A 15 5.94 -5.00 -10.81
N LYS A 16 4.80 -4.88 -10.14
CA LYS A 16 4.60 -5.25 -8.73
C LYS A 16 3.38 -6.14 -8.59
N LEU A 17 3.53 -7.25 -7.88
CA LEU A 17 2.41 -8.07 -7.45
C LEU A 17 1.92 -7.58 -6.08
N PHE A 18 0.62 -7.30 -5.97
CA PHE A 18 -0.02 -7.01 -4.69
C PHE A 18 -1.44 -7.58 -4.65
N ARG A 19 -1.76 -8.35 -3.61
CA ARG A 19 -3.06 -9.01 -3.42
C ARG A 19 -3.57 -9.73 -4.67
N GLN A 20 -2.70 -10.56 -5.26
CA GLN A 20 -2.98 -11.38 -6.46
C GLN A 20 -3.23 -10.57 -7.75
N ARG A 21 -2.92 -9.28 -7.77
CA ARG A 21 -3.01 -8.42 -8.95
C ARG A 21 -1.66 -7.87 -9.34
N TRP A 22 -1.41 -7.83 -10.63
CA TRP A 22 -0.22 -7.23 -11.21
C TRP A 22 -0.45 -5.76 -11.53
N TYR A 23 0.52 -4.98 -11.17
CA TYR A 23 0.57 -3.53 -11.42
C TYR A 23 1.86 -3.19 -12.14
N MET A 24 1.78 -2.26 -13.08
CA MET A 24 2.93 -1.71 -13.79
C MET A 24 3.18 -0.28 -13.29
N VAL A 25 4.41 0.02 -12.93
CA VAL A 25 4.87 1.39 -12.75
C VAL A 25 5.39 1.87 -14.08
N ALA A 26 4.85 2.95 -14.60
CA ALA A 26 5.28 3.50 -15.87
C ALA A 26 5.14 5.01 -15.92
N ARG A 27 5.97 5.68 -16.71
CA ARG A 27 5.94 7.12 -16.95
C ARG A 27 5.29 7.42 -18.29
N GLY A 28 4.29 8.29 -18.31
CA GLY A 28 3.67 8.72 -19.58
C GLY A 28 4.60 9.61 -20.40
N THR A 29 4.55 9.45 -21.72
CA THR A 29 5.47 10.16 -22.65
C THR A 29 4.98 11.56 -23.06
N THR A 30 3.68 11.86 -22.88
CA THR A 30 3.17 13.22 -23.18
C THR A 30 3.65 14.22 -22.12
N PRO A 31 3.83 15.52 -22.48
CA PRO A 31 4.34 16.53 -21.54
C PRO A 31 3.56 16.61 -20.22
N LYS A 32 2.25 16.40 -20.26
CA LYS A 32 1.38 16.39 -19.09
C LYS A 32 1.73 15.22 -18.16
N TYR A 33 1.72 14.00 -18.68
CA TYR A 33 1.96 12.79 -17.88
C TYR A 33 3.43 12.63 -17.52
N PHE A 34 4.34 13.11 -18.35
CA PHE A 34 5.76 13.11 -18.04
C PHE A 34 6.10 13.91 -16.78
N LYS A 35 5.46 15.07 -16.59
CA LYS A 35 5.62 15.93 -15.39
C LYS A 35 5.05 15.32 -14.12
N MET A 36 4.09 14.41 -14.23
CA MET A 36 3.48 13.73 -13.08
C MET A 36 4.41 12.66 -12.45
N GLY A 37 5.49 12.31 -13.15
CA GLY A 37 6.35 11.21 -12.75
C GLY A 37 5.75 9.83 -13.06
N PRO A 38 6.38 8.75 -12.57
CA PRO A 38 5.86 7.39 -12.74
C PRO A 38 4.52 7.20 -12.02
N LEU A 39 3.57 6.57 -12.70
CA LEU A 39 2.24 6.24 -12.18
C LEU A 39 2.06 4.73 -12.14
N ILE A 40 1.10 4.27 -11.34
CA ILE A 40 0.77 2.86 -11.18
C ILE A 40 -0.47 2.52 -12.01
N TYR A 41 -0.33 1.53 -12.87
CA TYR A 41 -1.39 1.01 -13.75
C TYR A 41 -1.73 -0.43 -13.36
N SER A 42 -3.00 -0.72 -13.12
CA SER A 42 -3.47 -2.09 -12.87
C SER A 42 -3.55 -2.82 -14.21
N LEU A 43 -2.85 -3.95 -14.37
CA LEU A 43 -2.78 -4.66 -15.66
C LEU A 43 -4.13 -5.23 -16.09
N ASP A 44 -5.00 -5.59 -15.15
CA ASP A 44 -6.35 -6.08 -15.40
C ASP A 44 -7.32 -5.01 -15.94
N ARG A 45 -6.91 -3.73 -15.96
CA ARG A 45 -7.66 -2.61 -16.55
C ARG A 45 -7.15 -2.18 -17.91
N ILE A 46 -6.11 -2.82 -18.42
CA ILE A 46 -5.54 -2.53 -19.73
C ILE A 46 -6.28 -3.40 -20.76
N ALA A 47 -6.93 -2.75 -21.71
CA ALA A 47 -7.66 -3.44 -22.78
C ALA A 47 -6.72 -4.03 -23.83
N GLU A 48 -5.69 -3.27 -24.23
CA GLU A 48 -4.73 -3.68 -25.26
C GLU A 48 -3.34 -3.12 -24.94
N ILE A 49 -2.31 -3.88 -25.28
CA ILE A 49 -0.90 -3.47 -25.15
C ILE A 49 -0.23 -3.65 -26.51
N HIS A 50 0.41 -2.62 -27.00
CA HIS A 50 1.24 -2.63 -28.19
C HIS A 50 2.64 -2.14 -27.86
N THR A 51 3.64 -2.80 -28.40
CA THR A 51 5.02 -2.32 -28.37
C THR A 51 5.25 -1.33 -29.52
N THR A 52 6.13 -0.36 -29.29
CA THR A 52 6.59 0.59 -30.31
C THR A 52 8.08 0.41 -30.55
N ASP A 53 8.56 0.91 -31.69
CA ASP A 53 10.01 0.90 -32.01
C ASP A 53 10.79 1.98 -31.23
N THR A 54 10.08 2.83 -30.47
CA THR A 54 10.70 3.87 -29.65
C THR A 54 11.30 3.25 -28.39
N THR A 55 12.61 3.36 -28.24
CA THR A 55 13.33 2.96 -27.02
C THR A 55 13.41 4.14 -26.04
N PHE A 56 13.66 3.83 -24.77
CA PHE A 56 13.95 4.81 -23.73
C PHE A 56 15.05 4.26 -22.80
N GLU A 57 15.75 5.17 -22.14
CA GLU A 57 16.71 4.81 -21.11
C GLU A 57 16.05 5.01 -19.73
N MET A 58 16.24 4.03 -18.85
CA MET A 58 15.78 4.13 -17.46
C MET A 58 16.58 5.25 -16.77
N PRO A 59 15.94 6.21 -16.06
CA PRO A 59 16.69 7.21 -15.29
C PRO A 59 17.62 6.52 -14.27
N GLU A 60 18.89 6.92 -14.23
CA GLU A 60 19.90 6.31 -13.36
C GLU A 60 19.52 6.37 -11.87
N GLU A 61 18.85 7.47 -11.47
CA GLU A 61 18.41 7.71 -10.11
C GLU A 61 17.14 6.98 -9.72
N TRP A 62 16.43 6.30 -10.68
CA TRP A 62 15.18 5.63 -10.36
C TRP A 62 15.43 4.21 -9.85
N SER A 63 14.85 3.89 -8.70
CA SER A 63 14.80 2.55 -8.18
C SER A 63 13.39 2.19 -7.72
N ALA A 64 12.99 0.91 -7.90
CA ALA A 64 11.71 0.42 -7.41
C ALA A 64 11.67 0.41 -5.87
N SER A 65 12.81 0.14 -5.22
CA SER A 65 12.95 0.16 -3.77
C SER A 65 12.64 1.55 -3.21
N ASP A 66 13.25 2.60 -3.79
CA ASP A 66 13.04 3.97 -3.32
C ASP A 66 11.63 4.48 -3.64
N TYR A 67 11.11 4.09 -4.81
CA TYR A 67 9.73 4.44 -5.20
C TYR A 67 8.69 3.88 -4.24
N PHE A 68 8.90 2.67 -3.73
CA PHE A 68 8.00 2.00 -2.78
C PHE A 68 8.48 2.06 -1.32
N ASP A 69 9.51 2.85 -0.98
CA ASP A 69 9.97 2.96 0.43
C ASP A 69 8.82 3.35 1.35
N GLY A 70 8.64 2.57 2.40
CA GLY A 70 7.55 2.73 3.37
C GLY A 70 6.13 2.55 2.79
N CYS A 71 5.98 1.91 1.64
CA CYS A 71 4.70 1.66 0.99
C CYS A 71 4.18 0.26 1.35
N PHE A 72 3.06 0.17 2.05
CA PHE A 72 2.45 -1.12 2.39
C PHE A 72 2.05 -1.93 1.14
N GLY A 73 1.41 -1.30 0.19
CA GLY A 73 0.88 -1.96 -1.01
C GLY A 73 1.25 -1.25 -2.30
N ILE A 74 0.26 -0.70 -2.95
CA ILE A 74 0.37 0.01 -4.23
C ILE A 74 0.09 1.51 -4.12
N ILE A 75 -0.41 1.97 -2.98
CA ILE A 75 -0.65 3.39 -2.72
C ILE A 75 0.65 3.96 -2.16
N VAL A 76 1.41 4.65 -2.98
CA VAL A 76 2.74 5.14 -2.61
C VAL A 76 2.68 6.21 -1.53
N GLY A 77 1.67 7.11 -1.57
CA GLY A 77 1.43 8.08 -0.51
C GLY A 77 2.59 9.06 -0.31
N HIS A 78 3.21 9.54 -1.40
CA HIS A 78 4.33 10.51 -1.32
C HIS A 78 4.00 11.79 -0.53
N ASP A 79 2.72 12.10 -0.38
CA ASP A 79 2.17 13.20 0.43
C ASP A 79 1.99 12.85 1.91
N CYS A 80 2.24 11.60 2.30
CA CYS A 80 2.13 11.11 3.67
C CYS A 80 3.52 10.84 4.27
N ASP A 81 3.70 11.22 5.55
CA ASP A 81 4.92 10.89 6.28
C ASP A 81 5.05 9.39 6.56
N ILE A 82 6.28 8.90 6.59
CA ILE A 82 6.59 7.57 7.11
C ILE A 82 6.47 7.60 8.63
N LEU A 83 5.65 6.72 9.18
CA LEU A 83 5.34 6.65 10.61
C LEU A 83 6.02 5.43 11.25
N ASN A 84 6.41 5.57 12.52
CA ASN A 84 6.70 4.44 13.37
C ASN A 84 5.39 3.98 14.02
N ILE A 85 4.93 2.79 13.63
CA ILE A 85 3.62 2.26 14.02
C ILE A 85 3.85 1.08 14.95
N LYS A 86 3.06 1.01 16.03
CA LYS A 86 2.99 -0.16 16.90
C LYS A 86 1.58 -0.75 16.84
N LEU A 87 1.52 -2.04 16.50
CA LEU A 87 0.31 -2.84 16.52
C LEU A 87 0.43 -3.91 17.60
N LYS A 88 -0.61 -4.04 18.42
CA LYS A 88 -0.79 -5.15 19.35
C LYS A 88 -1.70 -6.17 18.69
N ALA A 89 -1.26 -7.41 18.62
CA ALA A 89 -2.03 -8.53 18.10
C ALA A 89 -2.29 -9.55 19.22
N THR A 90 -3.48 -10.18 19.24
CA THR A 90 -3.75 -11.34 20.10
C THR A 90 -2.73 -12.46 19.83
N ALA A 91 -2.49 -13.35 20.79
CA ALA A 91 -1.51 -14.44 20.63
C ALA A 91 -1.75 -15.25 19.35
N GLN A 92 -3.00 -15.63 19.06
CA GLN A 92 -3.35 -16.35 17.85
C GLN A 92 -3.07 -15.54 16.57
N GLN A 93 -3.43 -14.26 16.53
CA GLN A 93 -3.19 -13.41 15.37
C GLN A 93 -1.69 -13.12 15.17
N ALA A 94 -0.94 -13.07 16.26
CA ALA A 94 0.51 -12.87 16.22
C ALA A 94 1.24 -14.02 15.50
N ASP A 95 0.76 -15.26 15.65
CA ASP A 95 1.32 -16.40 14.91
C ASP A 95 1.17 -16.20 13.39
N TYR A 96 -0.01 -15.81 12.92
CA TYR A 96 -0.23 -15.51 11.50
C TYR A 96 0.62 -14.35 10.99
N ILE A 97 0.79 -13.28 11.78
CA ILE A 97 1.61 -12.12 11.43
C ILE A 97 3.12 -12.49 11.38
N ARG A 98 3.57 -13.44 12.19
CA ARG A 98 4.96 -13.96 12.12
C ARG A 98 5.18 -14.79 10.87
N ASP A 99 4.25 -15.70 10.58
CA ASP A 99 4.35 -16.60 9.43
C ASP A 99 4.25 -15.84 8.10
N LEU A 100 3.44 -14.79 8.05
CA LEU A 100 3.27 -13.91 6.91
C LEU A 100 3.38 -12.45 7.34
N PRO A 101 4.60 -11.88 7.40
CA PRO A 101 4.81 -10.50 7.78
C PRO A 101 4.01 -9.51 6.93
N LEU A 102 3.35 -8.56 7.58
CA LEU A 102 2.53 -7.56 6.89
C LEU A 102 3.37 -6.59 6.03
N HIS A 103 4.62 -6.34 6.44
CA HIS A 103 5.54 -5.46 5.73
C HIS A 103 6.99 -5.84 6.05
N GLU A 104 7.92 -5.57 5.13
CA GLU A 104 9.35 -5.86 5.29
C GLU A 104 10.00 -5.20 6.52
N SER A 105 9.48 -4.06 6.96
CA SER A 105 9.95 -3.36 8.18
C SER A 105 9.42 -3.94 9.48
N GLN A 106 8.69 -5.07 9.44
CA GLN A 106 8.10 -5.68 10.64
C GLN A 106 9.17 -6.13 11.63
N VAL A 107 9.03 -5.72 12.89
CA VAL A 107 9.84 -6.19 14.01
C VAL A 107 8.91 -6.55 15.16
N GLU A 108 9.07 -7.73 15.75
CA GLU A 108 8.37 -8.09 16.98
C GLU A 108 9.09 -7.44 18.17
N LEU A 109 8.41 -6.50 18.84
CA LEU A 109 8.97 -5.68 19.94
C LEU A 109 8.72 -6.33 21.32
N GLU A 110 7.61 -7.04 21.46
CA GLU A 110 7.20 -7.69 22.70
C GLU A 110 6.40 -8.94 22.37
N ARG A 111 6.57 -9.98 23.19
CA ARG A 111 5.83 -11.24 23.10
C ARG A 111 5.55 -11.80 24.49
N ASN A 112 4.31 -12.23 24.71
CA ASN A 112 3.89 -13.02 25.88
C ASN A 112 2.78 -14.02 25.49
N ASP A 113 2.18 -14.67 26.46
CA ASP A 113 1.15 -15.71 26.22
C ASP A 113 -0.18 -15.14 25.69
N ASP A 114 -0.47 -13.87 25.95
CA ASP A 114 -1.74 -13.22 25.59
C ASP A 114 -1.67 -12.45 24.29
N TYR A 115 -0.52 -11.84 23.98
CA TYR A 115 -0.35 -10.94 22.82
C TYR A 115 1.11 -10.80 22.38
N SER A 116 1.28 -10.22 21.19
CA SER A 116 2.55 -9.64 20.74
C SER A 116 2.36 -8.20 20.30
N ILE A 117 3.44 -7.41 20.37
CA ILE A 117 3.51 -6.05 19.83
C ILE A 117 4.49 -6.05 18.66
N PHE A 118 4.02 -5.63 17.49
CA PHE A 118 4.82 -5.48 16.28
C PHE A 118 5.05 -4.01 15.97
N GLY A 119 6.29 -3.67 15.61
CA GLY A 119 6.69 -2.37 15.11
C GLY A 119 6.80 -2.36 13.59
N TYR A 120 6.41 -1.26 12.97
CA TYR A 120 6.49 -1.03 11.53
C TYR A 120 7.00 0.38 11.26
N ARG A 121 7.70 0.55 10.13
CA ARG A 121 8.09 1.84 9.56
C ARG A 121 7.47 1.96 8.17
N LEU A 122 6.31 2.60 8.07
CA LEU A 122 5.59 2.75 6.79
C LEU A 122 4.60 3.93 6.81
N ARG A 123 4.06 4.26 5.63
CA ARG A 123 2.99 5.24 5.47
C ARG A 123 1.64 4.61 5.76
N ALA A 124 0.85 5.27 6.60
CA ALA A 124 -0.50 4.80 6.93
C ALA A 124 -1.49 5.13 5.79
N THR A 125 -1.23 4.58 4.61
CA THR A 125 -2.09 4.71 3.43
C THR A 125 -3.38 3.91 3.56
N TYR A 126 -4.33 4.14 2.66
CA TYR A 126 -5.66 3.50 2.69
C TYR A 126 -5.57 1.97 2.70
N ASP A 127 -4.68 1.38 1.91
CA ASP A 127 -4.48 -0.07 1.85
C ASP A 127 -3.95 -0.67 3.17
N PHE A 128 -3.08 0.06 3.90
CA PHE A 128 -2.65 -0.35 5.24
C PHE A 128 -3.76 -0.20 6.29
N ILE A 129 -4.54 0.88 6.23
CA ILE A 129 -5.71 1.05 7.10
C ILE A 129 -6.70 -0.09 6.88
N GLN A 130 -6.93 -0.48 5.64
CA GLN A 130 -7.76 -1.64 5.30
C GLN A 130 -7.21 -2.94 5.87
N GLU A 131 -5.88 -3.13 5.86
CA GLU A 131 -5.25 -4.31 6.45
C GLU A 131 -5.48 -4.38 7.95
N ILE A 132 -5.31 -3.26 8.66
CA ILE A 132 -5.60 -3.20 10.11
C ILE A 132 -7.07 -3.58 10.38
N LEU A 133 -8.02 -3.03 9.64
CA LEU A 133 -9.44 -3.30 9.82
C LEU A 133 -9.84 -4.73 9.41
N HIS A 134 -9.13 -5.33 8.47
CA HIS A 134 -9.31 -6.73 8.06
C HIS A 134 -9.03 -7.70 9.21
N ASN A 135 -8.10 -7.36 10.09
CA ASN A 135 -7.75 -8.14 11.28
C ASN A 135 -8.76 -8.00 12.43
N ARG A 136 -9.80 -7.17 12.25
CA ARG A 136 -10.91 -6.98 13.20
C ARG A 136 -10.43 -6.66 14.63
N GLU A 137 -11.04 -7.31 15.64
CA GLU A 137 -10.72 -7.17 17.06
C GLU A 137 -9.37 -7.76 17.48
N ASN A 138 -8.71 -8.51 16.57
CA ASN A 138 -7.47 -9.20 16.90
C ASN A 138 -6.24 -8.31 16.80
N VAL A 139 -6.37 -7.10 16.21
CA VAL A 139 -5.27 -6.14 16.08
C VAL A 139 -5.71 -4.77 16.58
N GLU A 140 -4.88 -4.16 17.41
CA GLU A 140 -5.06 -2.83 17.97
C GLU A 140 -3.89 -1.92 17.61
N VAL A 141 -4.16 -0.71 17.14
CA VAL A 141 -3.15 0.33 16.95
C VAL A 141 -2.79 0.95 18.30
N LEU A 142 -1.55 0.81 18.74
CA LEU A 142 -1.03 1.48 19.94
C LEU A 142 -0.47 2.86 19.61
N GLU A 143 0.36 2.95 18.58
CA GLU A 143 1.05 4.15 18.12
C GLU A 143 1.04 4.25 16.59
N PRO A 144 1.07 5.47 16.03
CA PRO A 144 0.93 6.75 16.69
C PRO A 144 -0.52 7.06 17.06
N LYS A 145 -0.72 8.01 17.99
CA LYS A 145 -2.07 8.42 18.45
C LYS A 145 -2.95 8.94 17.30
N SER A 146 -2.36 9.55 16.28
CA SER A 146 -3.07 10.02 15.08
C SER A 146 -3.72 8.87 14.32
N LEU A 147 -2.97 7.81 14.02
CA LEU A 147 -3.49 6.62 13.35
C LEU A 147 -4.55 5.91 14.20
N ARG A 148 -4.29 5.75 15.52
CA ARG A 148 -5.27 5.18 16.45
C ARG A 148 -6.60 5.96 16.42
N LYS A 149 -6.54 7.31 16.42
CA LYS A 149 -7.73 8.16 16.31
C LYS A 149 -8.48 7.96 14.99
N GLN A 150 -7.75 7.82 13.89
CA GLN A 150 -8.33 7.55 12.57
C GLN A 150 -9.05 6.21 12.53
N ILE A 151 -8.43 5.13 13.00
CA ILE A 151 -9.06 3.80 13.08
C ILE A 151 -10.31 3.85 13.98
N LYS A 152 -10.23 4.52 15.13
CA LYS A 152 -11.38 4.68 16.02
C LYS A 152 -12.56 5.40 15.34
N ALA A 153 -12.28 6.40 14.52
CA ALA A 153 -13.33 7.11 13.75
C ALA A 153 -14.02 6.17 12.76
N VAL A 154 -13.24 5.40 11.98
CA VAL A 154 -13.79 4.41 11.03
C VAL A 154 -14.65 3.37 11.74
N ILE A 155 -14.17 2.81 12.86
CA ILE A 155 -14.93 1.82 13.65
C ILE A 155 -16.24 2.44 14.17
N SER A 156 -16.22 3.71 14.59
CA SER A 156 -17.42 4.40 15.05
C SER A 156 -18.44 4.57 13.91
N GLU A 157 -17.99 4.96 12.72
CA GLU A 157 -18.85 5.05 11.53
C GLU A 157 -19.42 3.68 11.13
N MET A 158 -18.61 2.64 11.19
CA MET A 158 -19.07 1.25 10.97
C MET A 158 -20.16 0.88 11.96
N LYS A 159 -19.95 1.14 13.26
CA LYS A 159 -20.93 0.85 14.31
C LYS A 159 -22.27 1.57 14.06
N GLU A 160 -22.26 2.83 13.61
CA GLU A 160 -23.49 3.57 13.30
C GLU A 160 -24.32 2.89 12.21
N LYS A 161 -23.67 2.25 11.22
CA LYS A 161 -24.39 1.52 10.14
C LYS A 161 -25.12 0.26 10.61
N TYR A 162 -24.78 -0.28 11.78
CA TYR A 162 -25.43 -1.45 12.37
C TYR A 162 -26.35 -1.10 13.55
N LYS A 163 -26.59 0.17 13.82
CA LYS A 163 -27.67 0.61 14.70
C LYS A 163 -28.99 0.48 13.96
N GLN A 164 -29.86 -0.40 14.45
CA GLN A 164 -31.26 -0.49 14.01
C GLN A 164 -32.10 0.52 14.75
#